data_aa2849afaadc76d819d4ef56afa4a125
#
_entry.id   aa2849afaadc76d819d4ef56afa4a125
#
_cell.length_a   1.000
_cell.length_b   1.000
_cell.length_c   1.000
_cell.angle_alpha   90.00
_cell.angle_beta   90.00
_cell.angle_gamma   90.00
#
_symmetry.space_group_name_H-M   'P 1'
#
loop_
_entity.id
_entity.type
_entity.pdbx_description
1 polymer ?
#
loop_
_entity_poly.entity_id
_entity_poly.type
_entity_poly.pdbx_seq_one_letter_code
_entity_poly.pdbx_strand_id
1 'polypeptide(L)'
;MIEIMDTTLRDGEQTSGVSFAAHEKLSIAQVLLNDLGVNRVEIASARVSDGEFEAVKRVAAWAARSGNLDKLEVLGFVDGTVSLDWIESAGCRVVNLLCKGSYKHVTEQLRKAPEQHVDDIRTVVLEAAKRKIDVNIY
;
A
#
# COMPACT_ATOMS: atom_id res chain seq x y z
N MET A 1 8.79 -1.17 -20.89
CA MET A 1 8.23 -2.43 -20.32
C MET A 1 6.90 -2.06 -19.70
N ILE A 2 5.86 -2.89 -19.87
CA ILE A 2 4.55 -2.68 -19.21
C ILE A 2 4.54 -3.58 -17.99
N GLU A 3 4.14 -3.01 -16.83
CA GLU A 3 3.93 -3.76 -15.60
C GLU A 3 2.43 -3.79 -15.26
N ILE A 4 1.98 -4.94 -14.76
CA ILE A 4 0.60 -5.13 -14.31
C ILE A 4 0.60 -5.20 -12.79
N MET A 5 -0.22 -4.34 -12.17
CA MET A 5 -0.52 -4.39 -10.75
C MET A 5 -1.95 -4.90 -10.55
N ASP A 6 -2.10 -5.90 -9.71
CA ASP A 6 -3.41 -6.38 -9.26
C ASP A 6 -3.81 -5.70 -7.95
N THR A 7 -5.05 -5.28 -7.84
CA THR A 7 -5.62 -4.60 -6.65
C THR A 7 -6.80 -5.34 -6.04
N THR A 8 -6.98 -6.61 -6.39
CA THR A 8 -8.09 -7.45 -5.89
C THR A 8 -8.16 -7.45 -4.36
N LEU A 9 -7.00 -7.59 -3.71
CA LEU A 9 -6.91 -7.70 -2.25
C LEU A 9 -7.08 -6.38 -1.50
N ARG A 10 -7.04 -5.25 -2.20
CA ARG A 10 -7.30 -3.93 -1.60
C ARG A 10 -8.58 -3.31 -2.16
N ASP A 11 -8.60 -2.95 -3.45
CA ASP A 11 -9.74 -2.28 -4.08
C ASP A 11 -10.90 -3.24 -4.30
N GLY A 12 -10.62 -4.46 -4.70
CA GLY A 12 -11.63 -5.51 -4.87
C GLY A 12 -12.36 -5.83 -3.56
N GLU A 13 -11.67 -5.81 -2.42
CA GLU A 13 -12.28 -6.03 -1.10
C GLU A 13 -13.19 -4.88 -0.65
N GLN A 14 -13.12 -3.70 -1.27
CA GLN A 14 -14.04 -2.60 -1.01
C GLN A 14 -15.42 -2.82 -1.64
N THR A 15 -15.57 -3.87 -2.44
CA THR A 15 -16.86 -4.25 -3.00
C THR A 15 -17.81 -4.74 -1.90
N SER A 16 -19.06 -4.27 -1.93
CA SER A 16 -20.05 -4.67 -0.93
C SER A 16 -20.24 -6.19 -0.89
N GLY A 17 -20.14 -6.78 0.31
CA GLY A 17 -20.27 -8.21 0.53
C GLY A 17 -18.99 -9.02 0.29
N VAL A 18 -17.88 -8.39 -0.05
CA VAL A 18 -16.56 -9.03 -0.17
C VAL A 18 -15.75 -8.76 1.08
N SER A 19 -15.16 -9.81 1.64
CA SER A 19 -14.21 -9.75 2.74
C SER A 19 -13.34 -10.98 2.70
N PHE A 20 -12.02 -10.81 2.84
CA PHE A 20 -11.07 -11.91 2.80
C PHE A 20 -10.47 -12.18 4.18
N ALA A 21 -10.51 -13.43 4.61
CA ALA A 21 -9.75 -13.86 5.77
C ALA A 21 -8.23 -13.82 5.47
N ALA A 22 -7.40 -13.73 6.51
CA ALA A 22 -5.95 -13.61 6.35
C ALA A 22 -5.31 -14.77 5.54
N HIS A 23 -5.85 -15.99 5.64
CA HIS A 23 -5.35 -17.12 4.84
C HIS A 23 -5.80 -17.04 3.38
N GLU A 24 -6.97 -16.46 3.10
CA GLU A 24 -7.46 -16.25 1.73
C GLU A 24 -6.63 -15.17 1.03
N LYS A 25 -6.32 -14.05 1.70
CA LYS A 25 -5.41 -13.04 1.17
C LYS A 25 -4.05 -13.64 0.80
N LEU A 26 -3.50 -14.49 1.67
CA LEU A 26 -2.25 -15.20 1.37
C LEU A 26 -2.37 -16.09 0.13
N SER A 27 -3.42 -16.90 0.05
CA SER A 27 -3.62 -17.83 -1.08
C SER A 27 -3.81 -17.07 -2.39
N ILE A 28 -4.60 -15.99 -2.38
CA ILE A 28 -4.80 -15.14 -3.57
C ILE A 28 -3.48 -14.46 -3.98
N ALA A 29 -2.72 -13.89 -3.04
CA ALA A 29 -1.42 -13.30 -3.36
C ALA A 29 -0.44 -14.31 -3.98
N GLN A 30 -0.46 -15.57 -3.51
CA GLN A 30 0.34 -16.65 -4.07
C GLN A 30 -0.03 -16.95 -5.52
N VAL A 31 -1.32 -17.09 -5.82
CA VAL A 31 -1.82 -17.31 -7.19
C VAL A 31 -1.46 -16.14 -8.10
N LEU A 32 -1.68 -14.91 -7.65
CA LEU A 32 -1.37 -13.72 -8.44
C LEU A 32 0.11 -13.63 -8.81
N LEU A 33 0.99 -13.85 -7.85
CA LEU A 33 2.43 -13.66 -8.04
C LEU A 33 3.13 -14.88 -8.66
N ASN A 34 2.72 -16.12 -8.31
CA ASN A 34 3.41 -17.33 -8.76
C ASN A 34 2.78 -17.92 -10.02
N ASP A 35 1.44 -17.95 -10.10
CA ASP A 35 0.75 -18.67 -11.18
C ASP A 35 0.38 -17.72 -12.32
N LEU A 36 -0.17 -16.56 -12.03
CA LEU A 36 -0.51 -15.54 -13.04
C LEU A 36 0.69 -14.66 -13.41
N GLY A 37 1.68 -14.53 -12.52
CA GLY A 37 2.90 -13.79 -12.80
C GLY A 37 2.70 -12.28 -12.93
N VAL A 38 1.73 -11.69 -12.19
CA VAL A 38 1.58 -10.23 -12.13
C VAL A 38 2.84 -9.60 -11.53
N ASN A 39 3.14 -8.38 -11.95
CA ASN A 39 4.38 -7.72 -11.54
C ASN A 39 4.29 -7.21 -10.10
N ARG A 40 3.10 -6.72 -9.68
CA ARG A 40 2.86 -6.09 -8.38
C ARG A 40 1.47 -6.42 -7.87
N VAL A 41 1.29 -6.48 -6.55
CA VAL A 41 0.00 -6.73 -5.90
C VAL A 41 -0.20 -5.73 -4.77
N GLU A 42 -1.27 -4.95 -4.84
CA GLU A 42 -1.71 -4.10 -3.74
C GLU A 42 -2.58 -4.91 -2.79
N ILE A 43 -2.08 -5.18 -1.57
CA ILE A 43 -2.65 -6.18 -0.67
C ILE A 43 -3.58 -5.61 0.40
N ALA A 44 -3.47 -4.32 0.70
CA ALA A 44 -4.23 -3.68 1.77
C ALA A 44 -4.14 -2.16 1.73
N SER A 45 -4.99 -1.49 2.52
CA SER A 45 -4.77 -0.11 2.96
C SER A 45 -4.19 -0.11 4.37
N ALA A 46 -3.23 0.77 4.62
CA ALA A 46 -2.67 0.95 5.96
C ALA A 46 -3.74 1.45 6.94
N ARG A 47 -3.66 1.03 8.21
CA ARG A 47 -4.44 1.56 9.32
C ARG A 47 -5.95 1.26 9.29
N VAL A 48 -6.36 0.21 8.60
CA VAL A 48 -7.78 -0.16 8.53
C VAL A 48 -8.23 -0.88 9.80
N SER A 49 -7.55 -1.96 10.18
CA SER A 49 -7.88 -2.76 11.36
C SER A 49 -6.70 -3.64 11.81
N ASP A 50 -6.79 -4.18 13.02
CA ASP A 50 -5.81 -5.15 13.51
C ASP A 50 -5.84 -6.46 12.71
N GLY A 51 -7.02 -6.89 12.26
CA GLY A 51 -7.17 -8.07 11.40
C GLY A 51 -6.48 -7.90 10.06
N GLU A 52 -6.57 -6.72 9.46
CA GLU A 52 -5.87 -6.37 8.23
C GLU A 52 -4.35 -6.35 8.44
N PHE A 53 -3.89 -5.79 9.56
CA PHE A 53 -2.49 -5.79 9.92
C PHE A 53 -1.90 -7.21 10.01
N GLU A 54 -2.58 -8.12 10.70
CA GLU A 54 -2.14 -9.52 10.82
C GLU A 54 -2.20 -10.27 9.48
N ALA A 55 -3.17 -9.96 8.62
CA ALA A 55 -3.23 -10.51 7.27
C ALA A 55 -2.01 -10.06 6.43
N VAL A 56 -1.70 -8.76 6.45
CA VAL A 56 -0.55 -8.20 5.74
C VAL A 56 0.76 -8.78 6.25
N LYS A 57 0.95 -8.89 7.57
CA LYS A 57 2.14 -9.55 8.16
C LYS A 57 2.34 -10.96 7.64
N ARG A 58 1.25 -11.74 7.54
CA ARG A 58 1.32 -13.11 7.05
C ARG A 58 1.74 -13.17 5.58
N VAL A 59 1.17 -12.30 4.74
CA VAL A 59 1.53 -12.21 3.31
C VAL A 59 2.96 -11.73 3.15
N ALA A 60 3.39 -10.69 3.88
CA ALA A 60 4.75 -10.15 3.84
C ALA A 60 5.80 -11.20 4.29
N ALA A 61 5.52 -11.95 5.35
CA ALA A 61 6.41 -13.01 5.82
C ALA A 61 6.59 -14.13 4.79
N TRP A 62 5.54 -14.50 4.06
CA TRP A 62 5.64 -15.43 2.94
C TRP A 62 6.45 -14.83 1.79
N ALA A 63 6.13 -13.61 1.37
CA ALA A 63 6.77 -12.94 0.24
C ALA A 63 8.27 -12.73 0.48
N ALA A 64 8.68 -12.43 1.70
CA ALA A 64 10.10 -12.33 2.07
C ALA A 64 10.86 -13.65 1.86
N ARG A 65 10.21 -14.80 2.15
CA ARG A 65 10.82 -16.13 1.94
C ARG A 65 10.83 -16.57 0.48
N SER A 66 9.88 -16.08 -0.32
CA SER A 66 9.73 -16.45 -1.75
C SER A 66 10.37 -15.46 -2.71
N GLY A 67 11.02 -14.40 -2.21
CA GLY A 67 11.65 -13.37 -3.05
C GLY A 67 10.66 -12.44 -3.76
N ASN A 68 9.43 -12.30 -3.22
CA ASN A 68 8.38 -11.47 -3.81
C ASN A 68 8.07 -10.22 -2.97
N LEU A 69 8.88 -9.89 -1.95
CA LEU A 69 8.56 -8.80 -1.03
C LEU A 69 8.46 -7.44 -1.72
N ASP A 70 9.31 -7.18 -2.71
CA ASP A 70 9.34 -5.93 -3.46
C ASP A 70 8.16 -5.77 -4.46
N LYS A 71 7.36 -6.83 -4.61
CA LYS A 71 6.13 -6.83 -5.43
C LYS A 71 4.86 -6.60 -4.61
N LEU A 72 4.97 -6.59 -3.27
CA LEU A 72 3.85 -6.33 -2.39
C LEU A 72 3.75 -4.84 -2.07
N GLU A 73 2.61 -4.26 -2.35
CA GLU A 73 2.33 -2.85 -2.15
C GLU A 73 1.19 -2.65 -1.15
N VAL A 74 1.28 -1.59 -0.36
CA VAL A 74 0.24 -1.21 0.61
C VAL A 74 -0.14 0.24 0.37
N LEU A 75 -1.44 0.52 0.26
CA LEU A 75 -1.92 1.89 0.17
C LEU A 75 -1.66 2.63 1.49
N GLY A 76 -0.94 3.72 1.41
CA GLY A 76 -0.65 4.62 2.54
C GLY A 76 -1.13 6.04 2.27
N PHE A 77 -1.05 6.89 3.28
CA PHE A 77 -1.60 8.24 3.25
C PHE A 77 -0.52 9.28 3.54
N VAL A 78 -0.79 10.53 3.12
CA VAL A 78 0.04 11.69 3.47
C VAL A 78 -0.32 12.13 4.89
N ASP A 79 0.16 11.37 5.88
CA ASP A 79 -0.19 11.48 7.30
C ASP A 79 1.05 11.57 8.22
N GLY A 80 2.11 12.15 7.71
CA GLY A 80 3.41 12.19 8.39
C GLY A 80 4.12 10.85 8.28
N THR A 81 4.27 10.13 9.39
CA THR A 81 4.94 8.82 9.40
C THR A 81 4.00 7.66 9.71
N VAL A 82 2.75 7.92 10.04
CA VAL A 82 1.86 6.90 10.63
C VAL A 82 1.61 5.72 9.69
N SER A 83 1.35 5.99 8.40
CA SER A 83 1.22 4.93 7.41
C SER A 83 2.55 4.19 7.20
N LEU A 84 3.68 4.89 7.18
CA LEU A 84 5.01 4.27 7.06
C LEU A 84 5.34 3.37 8.26
N ASP A 85 5.04 3.83 9.48
CA ASP A 85 5.23 3.05 10.71
C ASP A 85 4.44 1.73 10.66
N TRP A 86 3.19 1.81 10.20
CA TRP A 86 2.32 0.65 10.03
C TRP A 86 2.89 -0.33 8.98
N ILE A 87 3.27 0.17 7.80
CA ILE A 87 3.79 -0.62 6.67
C ILE A 87 5.08 -1.33 7.05
N GLU A 88 6.02 -0.61 7.67
CA GLU A 88 7.29 -1.15 8.15
C GLU A 88 7.05 -2.23 9.22
N SER A 89 6.18 -1.95 10.19
CA SER A 89 5.83 -2.91 11.25
C SER A 89 5.14 -4.17 10.74
N ALA A 90 4.39 -4.07 9.63
CA ALA A 90 3.79 -5.20 8.93
C ALA A 90 4.81 -6.00 8.09
N GLY A 91 6.04 -5.50 7.94
CA GLY A 91 7.11 -6.14 7.20
C GLY A 91 7.10 -5.86 5.69
N CYS A 92 6.31 -4.88 5.23
CA CYS A 92 6.27 -4.44 3.84
C CYS A 92 7.31 -3.36 3.55
N ARG A 93 7.63 -3.15 2.27
CA ARG A 93 8.67 -2.23 1.82
C ARG A 93 8.26 -1.33 0.66
N VAL A 94 7.01 -1.38 0.22
CA VAL A 94 6.50 -0.54 -0.85
C VAL A 94 5.19 0.11 -0.42
N VAL A 95 5.12 1.41 -0.53
CA VAL A 95 3.92 2.20 -0.26
C VAL A 95 3.37 2.81 -1.54
N ASN A 96 2.07 2.64 -1.78
CA ASN A 96 1.30 3.42 -2.72
C ASN A 96 0.76 4.63 -1.98
N LEU A 97 1.43 5.76 -2.12
CA LEU A 97 1.10 6.97 -1.39
C LEU A 97 -0.08 7.69 -2.07
N LEU A 98 -1.25 7.63 -1.44
CA LEU A 98 -2.45 8.29 -1.94
C LEU A 98 -2.35 9.80 -1.77
N CYS A 99 -2.19 10.50 -2.90
CA CYS A 99 -2.09 11.95 -2.96
C CYS A 99 -3.31 12.56 -3.67
N LYS A 100 -3.55 13.84 -3.45
CA LYS A 100 -4.54 14.59 -4.21
C LYS A 100 -3.84 15.43 -5.27
N GLY A 101 -4.06 15.11 -6.56
CA GLY A 101 -3.39 15.76 -7.68
C GLY A 101 -4.13 16.98 -8.25
N SER A 102 -5.36 17.28 -7.82
CA SER A 102 -6.09 18.43 -8.34
C SER A 102 -6.18 19.58 -7.33
N TYR A 103 -6.09 20.80 -7.82
CA TYR A 103 -6.26 22.02 -7.03
C TYR A 103 -7.54 21.97 -6.18
N LYS A 104 -8.66 21.61 -6.81
CA LYS A 104 -9.97 21.52 -6.14
C LYS A 104 -9.94 20.50 -4.98
N HIS A 105 -9.37 19.32 -5.18
CA HIS A 105 -9.28 18.31 -4.10
C HIS A 105 -8.40 18.79 -2.95
N VAL A 106 -7.28 19.44 -3.25
CA VAL A 106 -6.38 19.95 -2.21
C VAL A 106 -7.04 21.07 -1.39
N THR A 107 -7.66 22.05 -2.08
CA THR A 107 -8.23 23.23 -1.40
C THR A 107 -9.57 22.95 -0.73
N GLU A 108 -10.47 22.17 -1.36
CA GLU A 108 -11.84 21.96 -0.86
C GLU A 108 -11.95 20.72 0.05
N GLN A 109 -11.27 19.61 -0.29
CA GLN A 109 -11.33 18.38 0.51
C GLN A 109 -10.30 18.36 1.63
N LEU A 110 -9.03 18.62 1.31
CA LEU A 110 -7.96 18.63 2.32
C LEU A 110 -7.90 19.95 3.09
N ARG A 111 -8.50 21.02 2.55
CA ARG A 111 -8.47 22.40 3.11
C ARG A 111 -7.03 22.88 3.37
N LYS A 112 -6.16 22.62 2.43
CA LYS A 112 -4.74 22.98 2.47
C LYS A 112 -4.37 23.86 1.29
N ALA A 113 -3.30 24.64 1.43
CA ALA A 113 -2.64 25.26 0.29
C ALA A 113 -1.93 24.19 -0.56
N PRO A 114 -1.92 24.30 -1.89
CA PRO A 114 -1.24 23.34 -2.76
C PRO A 114 0.22 23.12 -2.41
N GLU A 115 0.95 24.21 -2.10
CA GLU A 115 2.36 24.18 -1.71
C GLU A 115 2.57 23.36 -0.42
N GLN A 116 1.69 23.53 0.55
CA GLN A 116 1.74 22.76 1.79
C GLN A 116 1.51 21.28 1.54
N HIS A 117 0.57 20.92 0.65
CA HIS A 117 0.34 19.51 0.30
C HIS A 117 1.55 18.88 -0.38
N VAL A 118 2.22 19.62 -1.27
CA VAL A 118 3.46 19.16 -1.91
C VAL A 118 4.57 18.96 -0.88
N ASP A 119 4.72 19.86 0.08
CA ASP A 119 5.71 19.72 1.14
C ASP A 119 5.41 18.55 2.09
N ASP A 120 4.13 18.30 2.38
CA ASP A 120 3.71 17.13 3.16
C ASP A 120 4.08 15.83 2.41
N ILE A 121 3.80 15.74 1.11
CA ILE A 121 4.19 14.60 0.26
C ILE A 121 5.70 14.42 0.28
N ARG A 122 6.45 15.49 0.05
CA ARG A 122 7.93 15.46 0.08
C ARG A 122 8.45 14.93 1.40
N THR A 123 7.86 15.35 2.52
CA THR A 123 8.25 14.88 3.86
C THR A 123 8.07 13.38 4.00
N VAL A 124 6.93 12.83 3.57
CA VAL A 124 6.68 11.38 3.60
C VAL A 124 7.67 10.63 2.71
N VAL A 125 7.90 11.11 1.48
CA VAL A 125 8.84 10.48 0.54
C VAL A 125 10.27 10.44 1.08
N LEU A 126 10.74 11.55 1.67
CA LEU A 126 12.07 11.61 2.28
C LEU A 126 12.20 10.68 3.49
N GLU A 127 11.15 10.56 4.29
CA GLU A 127 11.14 9.64 5.43
C GLU A 127 11.10 8.17 4.98
N ALA A 128 10.30 7.84 3.96
CA ALA A 128 10.27 6.52 3.36
C ALA A 128 11.66 6.11 2.83
N ALA A 129 12.35 7.03 2.14
CA ALA A 129 13.70 6.78 1.64
C ALA A 129 14.71 6.45 2.75
N LYS A 130 14.64 7.12 3.91
CA LYS A 130 15.50 6.79 5.09
C LYS A 130 15.25 5.39 5.61
N ARG A 131 14.00 4.91 5.52
CA ARG A 131 13.58 3.58 5.98
C ARG A 131 13.74 2.50 4.91
N LYS A 132 14.22 2.85 3.71
CA LYS A 132 14.31 1.95 2.54
C LYS A 132 12.94 1.38 2.16
N ILE A 133 11.91 2.22 2.22
CA ILE A 133 10.57 1.96 1.71
C ILE A 133 10.45 2.65 0.36
N ASP A 134 10.13 1.89 -0.67
CA ASP A 134 9.88 2.41 -2.01
C ASP A 134 8.50 3.09 -2.07
N VAL A 135 8.39 4.15 -2.87
CA VAL A 135 7.18 4.97 -2.93
C VAL A 135 6.68 5.05 -4.37
N ASN A 136 5.44 4.63 -4.58
CA ASN A 136 4.65 4.97 -5.76
C ASN A 136 3.71 6.12 -5.38
N ILE A 137 3.60 7.13 -6.22
CA ILE A 137 2.68 8.26 -6.02
C ILE A 137 1.40 8.00 -6.82
N TYR A 138 0.27 8.03 -6.12
CA TYR A 138 -1.08 7.83 -6.64
C TYR A 138 -1.84 9.15 -6.75
#